data_8710f6f3a4df6089cc816be79f21a900
#
_entry.id   8710f6f3a4df6089cc816be79f21a900
#
_cell.length_a   1.000
_cell.length_b   1.000
_cell.length_c   1.000
_cell.angle_alpha   90.00
_cell.angle_beta   90.00
_cell.angle_gamma   90.00
#
_symmetry.space_group_name_H-M   'P 1'
#
loop_
_entity.id
_entity.type
_entity.pdbx_description
1 polymer ?
#
loop_
_entity_poly.entity_id
_entity_poly.type
_entity_poly.pdbx_seq_one_letter_code
_entity_poly.pdbx_strand_id
1 'polypeptide(L)'
;RTLHERWDETPLCGPNEHGDYCEDFFGGDLAGITEKLDYLASLHVTTLYLNPIFEAASNHRYDTADYETVDPLLGDEQDFRTLCTEAEKRGIRVMLDGVFNHTGAKSRYFNADGFYPAPGAAQGPISPYYSWYSFHPFPTDYDAWWGIKNLPAVNERNESYVNYIITGENSIVRRWLRAGASAWRL
;
A
#
# COMPACT_ATOMS: atom_id res chain seq x y z
N ARG A 1 -11.97 -10.32 -2.75
CA ARG A 1 -11.77 -9.22 -3.72
C ARG A 1 -12.55 -9.56 -4.99
N THR A 2 -13.40 -8.62 -5.45
CA THR A 2 -14.17 -8.75 -6.69
C THR A 2 -13.58 -7.81 -7.73
N LEU A 3 -13.04 -8.34 -8.83
CA LEU A 3 -12.57 -7.55 -9.95
C LEU A 3 -13.65 -7.51 -11.03
N HIS A 4 -14.10 -6.30 -11.38
CA HIS A 4 -15.01 -6.05 -12.49
C HIS A 4 -14.24 -6.00 -13.80
N GLU A 5 -14.74 -6.70 -14.82
CA GLU A 5 -14.12 -6.70 -16.15
C GLU A 5 -14.43 -5.39 -16.92
N ARG A 6 -15.55 -4.76 -16.61
CA ARG A 6 -16.01 -3.55 -17.27
C ARG A 6 -16.22 -2.44 -16.25
N TRP A 7 -15.74 -1.25 -16.54
CA TRP A 7 -15.82 -0.09 -15.65
C TRP A 7 -17.25 0.46 -15.47
N ASP A 8 -18.20 0.06 -16.34
CA ASP A 8 -19.62 0.47 -16.31
C ASP A 8 -20.51 -0.54 -15.57
N GLU A 9 -19.95 -1.57 -14.95
CA GLU A 9 -20.68 -2.49 -14.09
C GLU A 9 -21.14 -1.81 -12.80
N THR A 10 -22.22 -2.32 -12.20
CA THR A 10 -22.73 -1.76 -10.95
C THR A 10 -21.79 -2.09 -9.79
N PRO A 11 -21.25 -1.09 -9.08
CA PRO A 11 -20.42 -1.35 -7.91
C PRO A 11 -21.23 -1.96 -6.76
N LEU A 12 -20.56 -2.74 -5.92
CA LEU A 12 -21.13 -3.27 -4.69
C LEU A 12 -21.39 -2.12 -3.70
N CYS A 13 -22.65 -1.90 -3.34
CA CYS A 13 -23.07 -0.86 -2.39
C CYS A 13 -23.21 -1.45 -0.97
N GLY A 14 -22.13 -1.94 -0.40
CA GLY A 14 -22.18 -2.53 0.93
C GLY A 14 -21.02 -3.50 1.19
N PRO A 15 -21.05 -4.20 2.32
CA PRO A 15 -20.05 -5.23 2.58
C PRO A 15 -20.24 -6.43 1.65
N ASN A 16 -19.14 -7.13 1.36
CA ASN A 16 -19.18 -8.42 0.68
C ASN A 16 -19.82 -9.51 1.58
N GLU A 17 -19.87 -10.74 1.10
CA GLU A 17 -20.43 -11.89 1.83
C GLU A 17 -19.69 -12.20 3.15
N HIS A 18 -18.48 -11.69 3.34
CA HIS A 18 -17.68 -11.82 4.57
C HIS A 18 -17.78 -10.60 5.49
N GLY A 19 -18.57 -9.59 5.11
CA GLY A 19 -18.72 -8.34 5.87
C GLY A 19 -17.62 -7.30 5.62
N ASP A 20 -16.72 -7.54 4.66
CA ASP A 20 -15.65 -6.61 4.30
C ASP A 20 -16.15 -5.55 3.32
N TYR A 21 -15.73 -4.31 3.53
CA TYR A 21 -16.00 -3.16 2.65
C TYR A 21 -14.80 -2.89 1.74
N CYS A 22 -15.05 -2.20 0.64
CA CYS A 22 -13.99 -1.72 -0.26
C CYS A 22 -13.18 -2.85 -0.93
N GLU A 23 -13.78 -4.01 -1.13
CA GLU A 23 -13.16 -5.14 -1.85
C GLU A 23 -13.68 -5.30 -3.28
N ASP A 24 -14.26 -4.24 -3.82
CA ASP A 24 -14.83 -4.14 -5.16
C ASP A 24 -13.89 -3.32 -6.05
N PHE A 25 -13.27 -3.95 -7.03
CA PHE A 25 -12.19 -3.37 -7.84
C PHE A 25 -12.64 -3.18 -9.28
N PHE A 26 -12.44 -1.99 -9.79
CA PHE A 26 -12.55 -1.66 -11.20
C PHE A 26 -11.16 -1.54 -11.81
N GLY A 27 -11.03 -1.84 -13.10
CA GLY A 27 -9.75 -1.90 -13.79
C GLY A 27 -8.99 -0.58 -13.86
N GLY A 28 -7.82 -0.66 -14.42
CA GLY A 28 -6.79 0.36 -14.48
C GLY A 28 -5.55 -0.10 -13.73
N ASP A 29 -4.40 0.00 -14.37
CA ASP A 29 -3.13 -0.51 -13.87
C ASP A 29 -1.96 0.41 -14.26
N LEU A 30 -0.75 0.06 -13.83
CA LEU A 30 0.46 0.83 -14.11
C LEU A 30 0.81 0.83 -15.62
N ALA A 31 0.50 -0.26 -16.32
CA ALA A 31 0.70 -0.35 -17.76
C ALA A 31 -0.23 0.60 -18.50
N GLY A 32 -1.51 0.68 -18.10
CA GLY A 32 -2.47 1.61 -18.65
C GLY A 32 -2.09 3.08 -18.44
N ILE A 33 -1.50 3.42 -17.28
CA ILE A 33 -0.94 4.77 -17.06
C ILE A 33 0.20 5.02 -18.05
N THR A 34 1.09 4.04 -18.22
CA THR A 34 2.23 4.14 -19.14
C THR A 34 1.78 4.42 -20.57
N GLU A 35 0.73 3.75 -21.04
CA GLU A 35 0.13 3.99 -22.36
C GLU A 35 -0.46 5.40 -22.51
N LYS A 36 -0.87 6.05 -21.43
CA LYS A 36 -1.48 7.38 -21.43
C LYS A 36 -0.50 8.53 -21.18
N LEU A 37 0.79 8.26 -21.03
CA LEU A 37 1.77 9.30 -20.70
C LEU A 37 1.85 10.41 -21.76
N ASP A 38 1.70 10.12 -23.05
CA ASP A 38 1.69 11.15 -24.11
C ASP A 38 0.48 12.08 -23.96
N TYR A 39 -0.67 11.53 -23.64
CA TYR A 39 -1.86 12.32 -23.35
C TYR A 39 -1.65 13.21 -22.10
N LEU A 40 -1.10 12.67 -21.02
CA LEU A 40 -0.81 13.43 -19.81
C LEU A 40 0.23 14.53 -20.07
N ALA A 41 1.26 14.25 -20.85
CA ALA A 41 2.24 15.26 -21.27
C ALA A 41 1.59 16.38 -22.09
N SER A 42 0.64 16.06 -22.98
CA SER A 42 -0.10 17.05 -23.75
C SER A 42 -0.96 18.00 -22.89
N LEU A 43 -1.33 17.56 -21.70
CA LEU A 43 -2.01 18.37 -20.68
C LEU A 43 -1.04 19.14 -19.79
N HIS A 44 0.26 19.13 -20.10
CA HIS A 44 1.32 19.75 -19.29
C HIS A 44 1.44 19.21 -17.86
N VAL A 45 1.07 17.94 -17.64
CA VAL A 45 1.30 17.27 -16.36
C VAL A 45 2.79 17.10 -16.14
N THR A 46 3.30 17.52 -14.99
CA THR A 46 4.71 17.41 -14.60
C THR A 46 4.97 16.43 -13.48
N THR A 47 3.91 16.00 -12.79
CA THR A 47 4.01 15.02 -11.70
C THR A 47 2.74 14.19 -11.65
N LEU A 48 2.90 12.87 -11.56
CA LEU A 48 1.84 11.92 -11.25
C LEU A 48 1.95 11.57 -9.78
N TYR A 49 0.94 11.93 -8.99
CA TYR A 49 0.76 11.40 -7.66
C TYR A 49 -0.15 10.18 -7.77
N LEU A 50 0.37 9.03 -7.37
CA LEU A 50 -0.37 7.78 -7.33
C LEU A 50 -0.93 7.55 -5.93
N ASN A 51 -2.23 7.24 -5.83
CA ASN A 51 -2.77 6.62 -4.62
C ASN A 51 -1.96 5.36 -4.29
N PRO A 52 -2.08 4.79 -3.06
CA PRO A 52 -1.27 3.64 -2.68
C PRO A 52 -1.30 2.53 -3.73
N ILE A 53 -0.12 2.06 -4.12
CA ILE A 53 0.06 1.00 -5.13
C ILE A 53 0.46 -0.34 -4.53
N PHE A 54 0.73 -0.39 -3.22
CA PHE A 54 1.22 -1.59 -2.56
C PHE A 54 0.09 -2.59 -2.31
N GLU A 55 0.47 -3.86 -2.16
CA GLU A 55 -0.49 -4.92 -1.82
C GLU A 55 -1.33 -4.52 -0.60
N ALA A 56 -2.65 -4.70 -0.73
CA ALA A 56 -3.63 -4.37 0.29
C ALA A 56 -4.89 -5.20 0.13
N ALA A 57 -5.75 -5.26 1.13
CA ALA A 57 -7.03 -5.95 1.02
C ALA A 57 -8.08 -5.09 0.29
N SER A 58 -8.10 -3.78 0.55
CA SER A 58 -9.10 -2.85 0.02
C SER A 58 -8.74 -2.28 -1.35
N ASN A 59 -9.76 -1.77 -2.05
CA ASN A 59 -9.60 -1.10 -3.34
C ASN A 59 -8.87 0.25 -3.25
N HIS A 60 -8.94 0.94 -2.10
CA HIS A 60 -8.23 2.20 -1.86
C HIS A 60 -6.77 1.99 -1.46
N ARG A 61 -6.38 0.79 -1.01
CA ARG A 61 -5.03 0.36 -0.65
C ARG A 61 -4.35 1.14 0.48
N TYR A 62 -5.11 1.94 1.24
CA TYR A 62 -4.57 2.59 2.44
C TYR A 62 -4.33 1.62 3.60
N ASP A 63 -4.86 0.40 3.54
CA ASP A 63 -4.62 -0.71 4.46
C ASP A 63 -3.46 -1.58 3.96
N THR A 64 -2.29 -0.99 3.77
CA THR A 64 -1.12 -1.66 3.19
C THR A 64 -0.83 -2.99 3.87
N ALA A 65 -0.77 -4.06 3.06
CA ALA A 65 -0.46 -5.42 3.49
C ALA A 65 1.03 -5.75 3.36
N ASP A 66 1.67 -5.29 2.30
CA ASP A 66 3.12 -5.46 2.09
C ASP A 66 3.70 -4.26 1.31
N TYR A 67 4.59 -3.49 1.95
CA TYR A 67 5.27 -2.35 1.31
C TYR A 67 6.31 -2.76 0.25
N GLU A 68 6.69 -4.03 0.21
CA GLU A 68 7.71 -4.52 -0.72
C GLU A 68 7.12 -4.98 -2.05
N THR A 69 5.80 -5.12 -2.14
CA THR A 69 5.08 -5.71 -3.28
C THR A 69 4.07 -4.72 -3.85
N VAL A 70 4.10 -4.51 -5.16
CA VAL A 70 3.00 -3.83 -5.88
C VAL A 70 1.76 -4.72 -5.83
N ASP A 71 0.58 -4.14 -5.63
CA ASP A 71 -0.68 -4.89 -5.70
C ASP A 71 -0.80 -5.60 -7.06
N PRO A 72 -0.99 -6.94 -7.09
CA PRO A 72 -1.08 -7.70 -8.34
C PRO A 72 -2.16 -7.23 -9.31
N LEU A 73 -3.19 -6.51 -8.82
CA LEU A 73 -4.21 -5.91 -9.69
C LEU A 73 -3.73 -4.64 -10.41
N LEU A 74 -2.58 -4.10 -10.00
CA LEU A 74 -1.97 -2.92 -10.63
C LEU A 74 -0.76 -3.29 -11.49
N GLY A 75 -0.25 -4.51 -11.38
CA GLY A 75 0.95 -4.99 -12.05
C GLY A 75 2.04 -5.41 -11.07
N ASP A 76 3.28 -5.21 -11.42
CA ASP A 76 4.44 -5.58 -10.63
C ASP A 76 5.50 -4.46 -10.52
N GLU A 77 6.64 -4.75 -9.86
CA GLU A 77 7.73 -3.78 -9.73
C GLU A 77 8.32 -3.40 -11.10
N GLN A 78 8.31 -4.30 -12.07
CA GLN A 78 8.82 -4.01 -13.40
C GLN A 78 7.91 -3.04 -14.17
N ASP A 79 6.59 -3.18 -14.02
CA ASP A 79 5.62 -2.22 -14.58
C ASP A 79 5.81 -0.83 -13.97
N PHE A 80 6.04 -0.77 -12.64
CA PHE A 80 6.35 0.49 -11.97
C PHE A 80 7.65 1.13 -12.48
N ARG A 81 8.72 0.36 -12.65
CA ARG A 81 9.99 0.83 -13.22
C ARG A 81 9.83 1.34 -14.65
N THR A 82 9.03 0.64 -15.43
CA THR A 82 8.71 1.02 -16.81
C THR A 82 7.95 2.34 -16.82
N LEU A 83 6.91 2.48 -15.99
CA LEU A 83 6.17 3.73 -15.85
C LEU A 83 7.11 4.90 -15.48
N CYS A 84 7.97 4.74 -14.49
CA CYS A 84 8.90 5.80 -14.07
C CYS A 84 9.86 6.20 -15.20
N THR A 85 10.42 5.21 -15.89
CA THR A 85 11.36 5.44 -17.00
C THR A 85 10.69 6.17 -18.18
N GLU A 86 9.48 5.76 -18.54
CA GLU A 86 8.73 6.36 -19.64
C GLU A 86 8.19 7.76 -19.28
N ALA A 87 7.81 7.96 -18.01
CA ALA A 87 7.41 9.27 -17.51
C ALA A 87 8.57 10.27 -17.52
N GLU A 88 9.77 9.85 -17.09
CA GLU A 88 10.96 10.69 -17.07
C GLU A 88 11.33 11.22 -18.48
N LYS A 89 11.23 10.37 -19.52
CA LYS A 89 11.46 10.77 -20.92
C LYS A 89 10.53 11.92 -21.37
N ARG A 90 9.40 12.08 -20.71
CA ARG A 90 8.38 13.12 -21.00
C ARG A 90 8.41 14.28 -19.99
N GLY A 91 9.42 14.31 -19.11
CA GLY A 91 9.54 15.32 -18.05
C GLY A 91 8.52 15.18 -16.93
N ILE A 92 7.90 14.00 -16.79
CA ILE A 92 6.92 13.70 -15.76
C ILE A 92 7.59 12.92 -14.62
N ARG A 93 7.35 13.34 -13.37
CA ARG A 93 7.81 12.66 -12.15
C ARG A 93 6.71 11.76 -11.60
N VAL A 94 7.10 10.70 -10.91
CA VAL A 94 6.16 9.81 -10.22
C VAL A 94 6.34 9.93 -8.71
N MET A 95 5.25 10.29 -8.01
CA MET A 95 5.18 10.42 -6.55
C MET A 95 4.31 9.30 -6.00
N LEU A 96 4.83 8.60 -4.99
CA LEU A 96 4.11 7.55 -4.27
C LEU A 96 3.43 8.06 -3.00
N ASP A 97 2.34 7.40 -2.62
CA ASP A 97 1.71 7.60 -1.30
C ASP A 97 2.43 6.76 -0.24
N GLY A 98 2.94 7.42 0.78
CA GLY A 98 3.61 6.80 1.92
C GLY A 98 2.69 6.65 3.11
N VAL A 99 1.87 5.61 3.13
CA VAL A 99 0.99 5.30 4.26
C VAL A 99 1.81 4.66 5.37
N PHE A 100 2.52 5.48 6.15
CA PHE A 100 3.49 5.00 7.14
C PHE A 100 3.05 5.18 8.59
N ASN A 101 1.86 5.71 8.87
CA ASN A 101 1.32 5.89 10.21
C ASN A 101 0.46 4.70 10.69
N HIS A 102 0.12 3.78 9.82
CA HIS A 102 -0.60 2.53 10.12
C HIS A 102 -0.34 1.49 9.04
N THR A 103 -0.76 0.26 9.29
CA THR A 103 -0.79 -0.82 8.29
C THR A 103 -2.21 -1.40 8.21
N GLY A 104 -2.46 -2.29 7.25
CA GLY A 104 -3.68 -3.09 7.29
C GLY A 104 -3.64 -4.13 8.43
N ALA A 105 -4.78 -4.39 9.07
CA ALA A 105 -4.88 -5.48 10.04
C ALA A 105 -4.59 -6.85 9.38
N LYS A 106 -4.93 -7.00 8.11
CA LYS A 106 -4.64 -8.20 7.29
C LYS A 106 -3.21 -8.20 6.72
N SER A 107 -2.35 -7.23 7.08
CA SER A 107 -0.97 -7.14 6.60
C SER A 107 -0.05 -8.24 7.15
N ARG A 108 1.05 -8.50 6.47
CA ARG A 108 2.12 -9.38 6.98
C ARG A 108 2.73 -8.90 8.30
N TYR A 109 2.64 -7.60 8.58
CA TYR A 109 3.20 -6.98 9.79
C TYR A 109 2.30 -7.19 11.00
N PHE A 110 0.97 -7.07 10.84
CA PHE A 110 0.01 -7.26 11.92
C PHE A 110 -0.57 -8.68 11.92
N ASN A 111 -1.01 -9.19 10.76
CA ASN A 111 -1.49 -10.55 10.49
C ASN A 111 -2.65 -10.99 11.41
N ALA A 112 -3.69 -10.15 11.54
CA ALA A 112 -4.82 -10.42 12.42
C ALA A 112 -5.47 -11.80 12.19
N ASP A 113 -5.61 -12.18 10.92
CA ASP A 113 -6.32 -13.42 10.52
C ASP A 113 -5.39 -14.64 10.45
N GLY A 114 -4.08 -14.47 10.70
CA GLY A 114 -3.10 -15.55 10.59
C GLY A 114 -2.89 -16.06 9.15
N PHE A 115 -3.17 -15.21 8.15
CA PHE A 115 -3.05 -15.56 6.74
C PHE A 115 -1.59 -15.81 6.31
N TYR A 116 -0.67 -15.00 6.83
CA TYR A 116 0.74 -15.15 6.55
C TYR A 116 1.37 -16.24 7.43
N PRO A 117 2.21 -17.14 6.86
CA PRO A 117 2.88 -18.19 7.64
C PRO A 117 3.82 -17.65 8.74
N ALA A 118 4.46 -16.51 8.49
CA ALA A 118 5.29 -15.83 9.46
C ALA A 118 4.43 -15.05 10.46
N PRO A 119 4.78 -15.06 11.76
CA PRO A 119 3.99 -14.36 12.76
C PRO A 119 4.05 -12.84 12.59
N GLY A 120 2.88 -12.20 12.49
CA GLY A 120 2.71 -10.76 12.64
C GLY A 120 2.48 -10.35 14.10
N ALA A 121 2.29 -9.06 14.34
CA ALA A 121 2.16 -8.54 15.71
C ALA A 121 0.98 -9.13 16.50
N ALA A 122 -0.11 -9.50 15.82
CA ALA A 122 -1.28 -10.14 16.48
C ALA A 122 -0.98 -11.52 17.05
N GLN A 123 0.11 -12.17 16.65
CA GLN A 123 0.57 -13.44 17.21
C GLN A 123 1.52 -13.25 18.42
N GLY A 124 1.77 -12.02 18.84
CA GLY A 124 2.49 -11.71 20.08
C GLY A 124 4.00 -11.48 19.92
N PRO A 125 4.73 -11.48 21.05
CA PRO A 125 6.15 -11.07 21.09
C PRO A 125 7.11 -11.92 20.26
N ILE A 126 6.68 -13.06 19.74
CA ILE A 126 7.48 -13.87 18.80
C ILE A 126 7.63 -13.18 17.45
N SER A 127 6.74 -12.26 17.13
CA SER A 127 6.79 -11.48 15.90
C SER A 127 7.89 -10.40 15.98
N PRO A 128 8.71 -10.22 14.94
CA PRO A 128 9.64 -9.10 14.86
C PRO A 128 8.92 -7.74 14.78
N TYR A 129 7.64 -7.74 14.45
CA TYR A 129 6.82 -6.54 14.30
C TYR A 129 6.01 -6.20 15.55
N TYR A 130 6.04 -7.03 16.61
CA TYR A 130 5.21 -6.85 17.80
C TYR A 130 5.37 -5.45 18.43
N SER A 131 6.61 -4.99 18.56
CA SER A 131 6.92 -3.70 19.17
C SER A 131 6.56 -2.50 18.30
N TRP A 132 6.12 -2.70 17.06
CA TRP A 132 5.64 -1.63 16.20
C TRP A 132 4.25 -1.13 16.62
N TYR A 133 3.50 -1.92 17.39
CA TYR A 133 2.11 -1.65 17.75
C TYR A 133 1.92 -1.58 19.26
N SER A 134 0.89 -0.85 19.70
CA SER A 134 0.51 -0.74 21.11
C SER A 134 -0.79 -1.49 21.35
N PHE A 135 -0.78 -2.42 22.32
CA PHE A 135 -1.95 -3.25 22.68
C PHE A 135 -2.52 -2.87 24.07
N HIS A 136 -3.86 -2.89 24.22
CA HIS A 136 -4.59 -2.43 25.42
C HIS A 136 -5.93 -3.14 25.72
N PRO A 137 -6.03 -4.45 26.01
CA PRO A 137 -5.02 -5.49 26.18
C PRO A 137 -4.70 -6.23 24.87
N PHE A 138 -3.54 -6.88 24.87
CA PHE A 138 -3.19 -7.84 23.84
C PHE A 138 -4.12 -9.08 23.90
N PRO A 139 -4.50 -9.66 22.74
CA PRO A 139 -4.35 -9.16 21.37
C PRO A 139 -5.58 -8.35 20.91
N THR A 140 -6.59 -8.19 21.75
CA THR A 140 -7.95 -7.81 21.38
C THR A 140 -8.17 -6.32 21.21
N ASP A 141 -7.33 -5.49 21.84
CA ASP A 141 -7.40 -4.05 21.72
C ASP A 141 -6.01 -3.45 21.43
N TYR A 142 -5.96 -2.49 20.54
CA TYR A 142 -4.73 -1.84 20.07
C TYR A 142 -5.03 -0.46 19.49
N ASP A 143 -4.01 0.37 19.47
CA ASP A 143 -4.09 1.67 18.82
C ASP A 143 -4.40 1.50 17.33
N ALA A 144 -5.36 2.29 16.83
CA ALA A 144 -5.78 2.25 15.44
C ALA A 144 -6.01 3.66 14.92
N TRP A 145 -5.70 3.89 13.64
CA TRP A 145 -5.89 5.16 12.98
C TRP A 145 -7.37 5.55 13.01
N TRP A 146 -7.68 6.70 13.65
CA TRP A 146 -9.03 7.16 13.94
C TRP A 146 -9.93 6.13 14.64
N GLY A 147 -9.36 5.16 15.36
CA GLY A 147 -10.11 4.08 16.00
C GLY A 147 -10.62 2.99 15.05
N ILE A 148 -10.23 3.03 13.79
CA ILE A 148 -10.62 2.04 12.78
C ILE A 148 -9.76 0.80 12.94
N LYS A 149 -10.31 -0.28 13.49
CA LYS A 149 -9.55 -1.50 13.83
C LYS A 149 -8.89 -2.21 12.64
N ASN A 150 -9.39 -2.00 11.42
CA ASN A 150 -8.72 -2.50 10.21
C ASN A 150 -7.41 -1.77 9.88
N LEU A 151 -7.10 -0.68 10.59
CA LEU A 151 -5.93 0.17 10.38
C LEU A 151 -5.11 0.32 11.66
N PRO A 152 -4.44 -0.77 12.16
CA PRO A 152 -3.61 -0.70 13.36
C PRO A 152 -2.52 0.35 13.19
N ALA A 153 -2.49 1.31 14.13
CA ALA A 153 -1.52 2.38 14.14
C ALA A 153 -0.16 1.87 14.57
N VAL A 154 0.89 2.35 13.91
CA VAL A 154 2.27 2.00 14.27
C VAL A 154 2.86 3.06 15.19
N ASN A 155 3.82 2.65 16.00
CA ASN A 155 4.70 3.55 16.72
C ASN A 155 5.79 4.06 15.76
N GLU A 156 5.58 5.21 15.18
CA GLU A 156 6.47 5.85 14.19
C GLU A 156 7.85 6.21 14.78
N ARG A 157 8.02 6.10 16.10
CA ARG A 157 9.29 6.30 16.80
C ARG A 157 10.01 5.00 17.14
N ASN A 158 9.38 3.85 16.85
CA ASN A 158 10.03 2.56 17.05
C ASN A 158 11.25 2.46 16.13
N GLU A 159 12.41 2.22 16.70
CA GLU A 159 13.69 2.26 15.99
C GLU A 159 13.74 1.24 14.85
N SER A 160 13.23 0.01 15.06
CA SER A 160 13.21 -1.01 14.01
C SER A 160 12.22 -0.68 12.90
N TYR A 161 11.09 -0.04 13.22
CA TYR A 161 10.14 0.47 12.23
C TYR A 161 10.77 1.60 11.38
N VAL A 162 11.36 2.58 12.04
CA VAL A 162 12.05 3.69 11.36
C VAL A 162 13.17 3.18 10.46
N ASN A 163 13.92 2.17 10.93
CA ASN A 163 14.97 1.55 10.13
C ASN A 163 14.38 0.83 8.90
N TYR A 164 13.28 0.11 9.05
CA TYR A 164 12.62 -0.59 7.97
C TYR A 164 12.03 0.38 6.92
N ILE A 165 11.37 1.43 7.37
CA ILE A 165 10.69 2.37 6.47
C ILE A 165 11.66 3.39 5.87
N ILE A 166 12.58 3.99 6.67
CA ILE A 166 13.28 5.23 6.28
C ILE A 166 14.80 5.09 6.27
N THR A 167 15.42 4.69 7.41
CA THR A 167 16.87 4.91 7.62
C THR A 167 17.73 3.78 7.10
N GLY A 168 17.24 2.56 7.09
CA GLY A 168 17.97 1.39 6.63
C GLY A 168 18.45 1.52 5.18
N GLU A 169 19.53 0.87 4.85
CA GLU A 169 20.05 0.87 3.48
C GLU A 169 19.05 0.32 2.47
N ASN A 170 18.30 -0.71 2.87
CA ASN A 170 17.23 -1.34 2.08
C ASN A 170 15.84 -0.94 2.56
N SER A 171 15.70 0.26 3.17
CA SER A 171 14.42 0.76 3.63
C SER A 171 13.41 0.91 2.48
N ILE A 172 12.15 0.85 2.81
CA ILE A 172 11.04 0.96 1.85
C ILE A 172 11.17 2.26 1.03
N VAL A 173 11.43 3.38 1.70
CA VAL A 173 11.61 4.68 1.02
C VAL A 173 12.73 4.61 0.00
N ARG A 174 13.89 4.09 0.35
CA ARG A 174 15.05 4.00 -0.55
C ARG A 174 14.85 2.98 -1.66
N ARG A 175 14.20 1.85 -1.36
CA ARG A 175 13.88 0.81 -2.36
C ARG A 175 13.10 1.41 -3.52
N TRP A 176 12.00 2.09 -3.24
CA TRP A 176 11.14 2.62 -4.30
C TRP A 176 11.71 3.87 -4.99
N LEU A 177 12.53 4.68 -4.31
CA LEU A 177 13.33 5.72 -4.98
C LEU A 177 14.33 5.10 -5.97
N ARG A 178 15.00 4.01 -5.61
CA ARG A 178 15.87 3.26 -6.54
C ARG A 178 15.08 2.59 -7.67
N ALA A 179 13.81 2.30 -7.46
CA ALA A 179 12.91 1.76 -8.48
C ALA A 179 12.41 2.83 -9.47
N GLY A 180 12.62 4.13 -9.16
CA GLY A 180 12.30 5.23 -10.06
C GLY A 180 11.32 6.26 -9.49
N ALA A 181 10.75 6.05 -8.30
CA ALA A 181 9.94 7.08 -7.65
C ALA A 181 10.78 8.36 -7.45
N SER A 182 10.16 9.52 -7.65
CA SER A 182 10.81 10.82 -7.49
C SER A 182 10.51 11.46 -6.14
N ALA A 183 9.43 11.07 -5.48
CA ALA A 183 8.97 11.65 -4.23
C ALA A 183 7.99 10.75 -3.50
N TRP A 184 7.72 11.12 -2.24
CA TRP A 184 6.71 10.54 -1.37
C TRP A 184 5.74 11.62 -0.89
N ARG A 185 4.47 11.33 -0.87
CA ARG A 185 3.45 12.07 -0.13
C ARG A 185 3.27 11.37 1.22
N LEU A 186 3.28 12.14 2.33
CA LEU A 186 3.13 11.66 3.71
C LEU A 186 1.90 12.26 4.36
#